data_dde196f9ced9bd1b1f62351830db40de
#
_entry.id   dde196f9ced9bd1b1f62351830db40de
#
_cell.length_a   1.000
_cell.length_b   1.000
_cell.length_c   1.000
_cell.angle_alpha   90.00
_cell.angle_beta   90.00
_cell.angle_gamma   90.00
#
_symmetry.space_group_name_H-M   'P 1'
#
loop_
_entity.id
_entity.type
_entity.pdbx_description
1 polymer ?
#
loop_
_entity_poly.entity_id
_entity_poly.type
_entity_poly.pdbx_seq_one_letter_code
_entity_poly.pdbx_strand_id
1 'polypeptide(L)'
;NGCGEITALLDKEADRELIPAGQCANELQLFEDRPDEYDAWNLEKYYRRHRFALDGAARLTVAENSPVCCRLHLERAISQSQFVQDITLYPHNRRIDFATHIDWHEQHVLLKAAFPVDICADRAQYDIQFGSIARDTHTNTSWDEARFEVCAHKWADLSEPGYGAALLNDGRYGYDIHDGVLRLSLLRAATYPDPHADQGAHDFTYALLPHLGDWRQGGVIPTGYDLNAPALPLAVAAQPAGTLPAAYSQFRVDAPNVVLETVKKA
;
A
#
# COMPACT_ATOMS: atom_id res chain seq x y z
N ASN A 1 -18.84 -0.70 1.53
CA ASN A 1 -19.99 -0.61 0.64
C ASN A 1 -20.11 -1.85 -0.27
N GLY A 2 -21.09 -1.86 -1.19
CA GLY A 2 -21.33 -2.98 -2.10
C GLY A 2 -20.24 -3.18 -3.18
N CYS A 3 -19.31 -2.25 -3.31
CA CYS A 3 -18.13 -2.38 -4.20
C CYS A 3 -16.89 -2.92 -3.46
N GLY A 4 -16.98 -3.15 -2.16
CA GLY A 4 -15.84 -3.58 -1.35
C GLY A 4 -14.93 -2.45 -0.90
N GLU A 5 -15.36 -1.20 -1.01
CA GLU A 5 -14.61 -0.01 -0.61
C GLU A 5 -14.94 0.38 0.83
N ILE A 6 -14.00 1.05 1.49
CA ILE A 6 -14.14 1.55 2.86
C ILE A 6 -14.76 2.94 2.81
N THR A 7 -15.96 3.10 3.39
CA THR A 7 -16.72 4.36 3.38
C THR A 7 -16.52 5.20 4.63
N ALA A 8 -15.99 4.61 5.71
CA ALA A 8 -15.68 5.28 6.96
C ALA A 8 -14.56 4.53 7.69
N LEU A 9 -13.64 5.26 8.28
CA LEU A 9 -12.53 4.74 9.08
C LEU A 9 -12.26 5.66 10.26
N LEU A 10 -12.91 5.37 11.37
CA LEU A 10 -12.75 6.13 12.62
C LEU A 10 -11.54 5.63 13.40
N ASP A 11 -10.54 6.49 13.55
CA ASP A 11 -9.46 6.31 14.53
C ASP A 11 -9.96 6.66 15.93
N LYS A 12 -10.24 5.63 16.74
CA LYS A 12 -10.83 5.79 18.07
C LYS A 12 -9.89 6.43 19.10
N GLU A 13 -8.58 6.34 18.89
CA GLU A 13 -7.59 6.98 19.78
C GLU A 13 -7.44 8.46 19.49
N ALA A 14 -7.56 8.85 18.22
CA ALA A 14 -7.53 10.23 17.80
C ALA A 14 -8.91 10.90 17.79
N ASP A 15 -10.00 10.13 17.97
CA ASP A 15 -11.39 10.55 17.76
C ASP A 15 -11.58 11.25 16.40
N ARG A 16 -11.01 10.63 15.35
CA ARG A 16 -10.92 11.24 14.02
C ARG A 16 -11.39 10.29 12.93
N GLU A 17 -12.31 10.76 12.08
CA GLU A 17 -12.64 10.11 10.81
C GLU A 17 -11.54 10.40 9.79
N LEU A 18 -10.95 9.35 9.22
CA LEU A 18 -9.86 9.51 8.26
C LEU A 18 -10.35 9.74 6.84
N ILE A 19 -11.51 9.16 6.48
CA ILE A 19 -12.01 9.24 5.09
C ILE A 19 -12.93 10.45 4.96
N PRO A 20 -12.66 11.37 4.01
CA PRO A 20 -13.53 12.52 3.78
C PRO A 20 -14.95 12.10 3.44
N ALA A 21 -15.95 12.84 3.94
CA ALA A 21 -17.36 12.54 3.72
C ALA A 21 -17.69 12.40 2.23
N GLY A 22 -18.38 11.32 1.87
CA GLY A 22 -18.79 11.02 0.50
C GLY A 22 -17.69 10.42 -0.39
N GLN A 23 -16.50 10.17 0.15
CA GLN A 23 -15.41 9.45 -0.55
C GLN A 23 -15.27 8.02 -0.01
N CYS A 24 -14.51 7.21 -0.76
CA CYS A 24 -14.23 5.83 -0.39
C CYS A 24 -12.74 5.55 -0.49
N ALA A 25 -12.19 4.82 0.49
CA ALA A 25 -10.82 4.34 0.46
C ALA A 25 -10.76 2.87 0.00
N ASN A 26 -9.59 2.43 -0.42
CA ASN A 26 -9.36 1.18 -1.13
C ASN A 26 -10.20 1.10 -2.42
N GLU A 27 -10.39 2.26 -3.06
CA GLU A 27 -11.08 2.36 -4.34
C GLU A 27 -10.15 1.86 -5.44
N LEU A 28 -10.56 0.84 -6.18
CA LEU A 28 -9.83 0.41 -7.36
C LEU A 28 -10.13 1.35 -8.54
N GLN A 29 -9.09 1.90 -9.13
CA GLN A 29 -9.17 2.83 -10.24
C GLN A 29 -8.46 2.24 -11.46
N LEU A 30 -9.18 2.14 -12.59
CA LEU A 30 -8.64 1.66 -13.85
C LEU A 30 -8.48 2.84 -14.80
N PHE A 31 -7.32 2.94 -15.42
CA PHE A 31 -7.01 3.99 -16.37
C PHE A 31 -6.49 3.40 -17.68
N GLU A 32 -6.79 4.04 -18.80
CA GLU A 32 -6.15 3.74 -20.07
C GLU A 32 -4.66 4.11 -19.98
N ASP A 33 -3.79 3.15 -20.33
CA ASP A 33 -2.34 3.30 -20.30
C ASP A 33 -1.77 3.05 -21.70
N ARG A 34 -1.74 4.11 -22.50
CA ARG A 34 -1.24 4.09 -23.88
C ARG A 34 -0.29 5.26 -24.10
N PRO A 35 0.97 5.15 -23.66
CA PRO A 35 1.96 6.18 -23.96
C PRO A 35 2.27 6.25 -25.46
N ASP A 36 2.61 7.43 -25.94
CA ASP A 36 2.95 7.66 -27.34
C ASP A 36 4.23 6.90 -27.75
N GLU A 37 5.19 6.79 -26.81
CA GLU A 37 6.46 6.09 -27.01
C GLU A 37 6.87 5.29 -25.77
N TYR A 38 7.63 4.22 -25.96
CA TYR A 38 8.25 3.43 -24.89
C TYR A 38 7.22 2.81 -23.92
N ASP A 39 6.31 2.01 -24.45
CA ASP A 39 5.13 1.46 -23.79
C ASP A 39 5.38 0.96 -22.35
N ALA A 40 6.41 0.13 -22.12
CA ALA A 40 6.71 -0.39 -20.79
C ALA A 40 7.40 0.63 -19.85
N TRP A 41 8.01 1.68 -20.39
CA TRP A 41 8.81 2.63 -19.59
C TRP A 41 8.10 3.94 -19.30
N ASN A 42 7.30 4.43 -20.24
CA ASN A 42 6.61 5.70 -20.10
C ASN A 42 5.21 5.51 -19.49
N LEU A 43 4.76 6.54 -18.81
CA LEU A 43 3.38 6.78 -18.43
C LEU A 43 3.05 8.23 -18.76
N GLU A 44 1.99 8.47 -19.51
CA GLU A 44 1.61 9.81 -19.90
C GLU A 44 0.80 10.50 -18.80
N LYS A 45 1.10 11.77 -18.50
CA LYS A 45 0.40 12.54 -17.46
C LYS A 45 -1.12 12.65 -17.70
N TYR A 46 -1.57 12.38 -18.90
CA TYR A 46 -2.98 12.46 -19.30
C TYR A 46 -3.79 11.21 -18.96
N TYR A 47 -3.17 10.11 -18.50
CA TYR A 47 -3.87 8.87 -18.20
C TYR A 47 -5.07 9.07 -17.28
N ARG A 48 -4.99 10.00 -16.32
CA ARG A 48 -6.06 10.32 -15.37
C ARG A 48 -7.35 10.81 -16.03
N ARG A 49 -7.30 11.29 -17.28
CA ARG A 49 -8.46 11.75 -18.04
C ARG A 49 -9.27 10.59 -18.64
N HIS A 50 -8.67 9.41 -18.71
CA HIS A 50 -9.25 8.23 -19.36
C HIS A 50 -9.44 7.12 -18.33
N ARG A 51 -10.34 7.37 -17.36
CA ARG A 51 -10.69 6.40 -16.34
C ARG A 51 -11.81 5.50 -16.86
N PHE A 52 -11.63 4.17 -16.76
CA PHE A 52 -12.66 3.20 -17.03
C PHE A 52 -13.59 3.06 -15.82
N ALA A 53 -14.88 2.86 -16.08
CA ALA A 53 -15.82 2.47 -15.04
C ALA A 53 -15.47 1.06 -14.56
N LEU A 54 -15.50 0.86 -13.25
CA LEU A 54 -15.40 -0.44 -12.64
C LEU A 54 -16.81 -0.85 -12.20
N ASP A 55 -17.52 -1.51 -13.10
CA ASP A 55 -18.88 -1.97 -12.87
C ASP A 55 -18.92 -3.29 -12.09
N GLY A 56 -20.06 -3.57 -11.47
CA GLY A 56 -20.32 -4.81 -10.75
C GLY A 56 -20.11 -4.70 -9.24
N ALA A 57 -20.91 -5.50 -8.53
CA ALA A 57 -20.81 -5.62 -7.09
C ALA A 57 -19.67 -6.55 -6.70
N ALA A 58 -19.03 -6.26 -5.56
CA ALA A 58 -18.11 -7.18 -4.92
C ALA A 58 -18.89 -8.17 -4.03
N ARG A 59 -18.41 -9.38 -3.94
CA ARG A 59 -18.83 -10.33 -2.90
C ARG A 59 -17.95 -10.14 -1.68
N LEU A 60 -18.56 -9.75 -0.58
CA LEU A 60 -17.87 -9.52 0.68
C LEU A 60 -18.36 -10.53 1.73
N THR A 61 -17.44 -11.22 2.39
CA THR A 61 -17.73 -12.17 3.47
C THR A 61 -16.79 -11.97 4.64
N VAL A 62 -17.25 -12.29 5.86
CA VAL A 62 -16.38 -12.33 7.04
C VAL A 62 -15.66 -13.67 7.04
N ALA A 63 -14.36 -13.68 6.72
CA ALA A 63 -13.53 -14.88 6.71
C ALA A 63 -13.05 -15.29 8.11
N GLU A 64 -12.76 -14.30 8.96
CA GLU A 64 -12.35 -14.52 10.35
C GLU A 64 -12.85 -13.40 11.25
N ASN A 65 -13.30 -13.74 12.45
CA ASN A 65 -13.59 -12.79 13.51
C ASN A 65 -13.16 -13.44 14.84
N SER A 66 -11.92 -13.22 15.21
CA SER A 66 -11.28 -13.84 16.38
C SER A 66 -10.64 -12.77 17.27
N PRO A 67 -10.18 -13.12 18.48
CA PRO A 67 -9.40 -12.20 19.31
C PRO A 67 -8.06 -11.78 18.69
N VAL A 68 -7.59 -12.45 17.63
CA VAL A 68 -6.32 -12.19 16.96
C VAL A 68 -6.49 -11.22 15.82
N CYS A 69 -7.55 -11.38 15.00
CA CYS A 69 -7.82 -10.48 13.87
C CYS A 69 -9.28 -10.53 13.43
N CYS A 70 -9.69 -9.50 12.70
CA CYS A 70 -10.90 -9.51 11.88
C CYS A 70 -10.48 -9.46 10.42
N ARG A 71 -10.94 -10.45 9.61
CA ARG A 71 -10.63 -10.55 8.18
C ARG A 71 -11.90 -10.59 7.36
N LEU A 72 -11.98 -9.66 6.41
CA LEU A 72 -13.00 -9.63 5.38
C LEU A 72 -12.40 -10.19 4.08
N HIS A 73 -13.10 -11.10 3.45
CA HIS A 73 -12.75 -11.66 2.15
C HIS A 73 -13.62 -11.02 1.07
N LEU A 74 -12.97 -10.46 0.05
CA LEU A 74 -13.59 -9.76 -1.04
C LEU A 74 -13.24 -10.43 -2.36
N GLU A 75 -14.24 -10.68 -3.20
CA GLU A 75 -14.08 -11.19 -4.57
C GLU A 75 -14.84 -10.28 -5.55
N ARG A 76 -14.22 -9.94 -6.66
CA ARG A 76 -14.88 -9.22 -7.76
C ARG A 76 -14.22 -9.50 -9.11
N ALA A 77 -14.98 -9.34 -10.18
CA ALA A 77 -14.43 -9.29 -11.52
C ALA A 77 -13.95 -7.86 -11.86
N ILE A 78 -12.87 -7.79 -12.63
CA ILE A 78 -12.38 -6.56 -13.26
C ILE A 78 -12.26 -6.87 -14.75
N SER A 79 -13.27 -6.53 -15.55
CA SER A 79 -13.33 -6.87 -16.97
C SER A 79 -13.11 -8.37 -17.23
N GLN A 80 -11.93 -8.78 -17.73
CA GLN A 80 -11.57 -10.19 -17.97
C GLN A 80 -10.78 -10.81 -16.80
N SER A 81 -10.46 -10.01 -15.81
CA SER A 81 -9.57 -10.38 -14.68
C SER A 81 -10.37 -10.70 -13.43
N GLN A 82 -9.78 -11.51 -12.54
CA GLN A 82 -10.33 -11.82 -11.23
C GLN A 82 -9.52 -11.15 -10.14
N PHE A 83 -10.20 -10.48 -9.21
CA PHE A 83 -9.61 -9.80 -8.06
C PHE A 83 -10.14 -10.43 -6.77
N VAL A 84 -9.23 -10.87 -5.94
CA VAL A 84 -9.51 -11.42 -4.60
C VAL A 84 -8.66 -10.68 -3.59
N GLN A 85 -9.26 -10.28 -2.47
CA GLN A 85 -8.56 -9.54 -1.45
C GLN A 85 -9.02 -9.90 -0.05
N ASP A 86 -8.06 -10.15 0.84
CA ASP A 86 -8.29 -10.26 2.27
C ASP A 86 -7.92 -8.95 2.96
N ILE A 87 -8.93 -8.29 3.57
CA ILE A 87 -8.76 -7.06 4.35
C ILE A 87 -8.68 -7.44 5.82
N THR A 88 -7.53 -7.25 6.45
CA THR A 88 -7.28 -7.71 7.82
C THR A 88 -6.99 -6.56 8.76
N LEU A 89 -7.73 -6.53 9.87
CA LEU A 89 -7.54 -5.63 11.02
C LEU A 89 -7.06 -6.43 12.23
N TYR A 90 -6.14 -5.84 13.01
CA TYR A 90 -5.59 -6.43 14.22
C TYR A 90 -5.95 -5.60 15.46
N PRO A 91 -6.28 -6.22 16.61
CA PRO A 91 -6.77 -5.50 17.81
C PRO A 91 -5.77 -4.50 18.40
N HIS A 92 -4.47 -4.72 18.17
CA HIS A 92 -3.39 -3.94 18.79
C HIS A 92 -2.44 -3.34 17.74
N ASN A 93 -2.89 -3.24 16.51
CA ASN A 93 -2.14 -2.63 15.41
C ASN A 93 -3.06 -1.70 14.63
N ARG A 94 -2.57 -0.50 14.33
CA ARG A 94 -3.31 0.48 13.51
C ARG A 94 -3.27 0.14 12.02
N ARG A 95 -2.35 -0.74 11.60
CA ARG A 95 -2.20 -1.16 10.21
C ARG A 95 -3.38 -2.01 9.75
N ILE A 96 -3.91 -1.67 8.60
CA ILE A 96 -4.94 -2.43 7.89
C ILE A 96 -4.27 -3.04 6.67
N ASP A 97 -4.22 -4.36 6.60
CA ASP A 97 -3.56 -5.10 5.52
C ASP A 97 -4.56 -5.48 4.42
N PHE A 98 -4.14 -5.34 3.17
CA PHE A 98 -4.87 -5.69 1.96
C PHE A 98 -4.07 -6.74 1.19
N ALA A 99 -4.14 -8.01 1.63
CA ALA A 99 -3.51 -9.12 0.92
C ALA A 99 -4.31 -9.43 -0.34
N THR A 100 -3.67 -9.25 -1.49
CA THR A 100 -4.35 -9.19 -2.79
C THR A 100 -3.82 -10.26 -3.72
N HIS A 101 -4.74 -10.98 -4.35
CA HIS A 101 -4.49 -11.90 -5.46
C HIS A 101 -5.24 -11.42 -6.70
N ILE A 102 -4.56 -11.29 -7.82
CA ILE A 102 -5.18 -10.90 -9.10
C ILE A 102 -4.74 -11.89 -10.17
N ASP A 103 -5.70 -12.47 -10.89
CA ASP A 103 -5.45 -13.14 -12.17
C ASP A 103 -5.74 -12.13 -13.29
N TRP A 104 -4.66 -11.51 -13.84
CA TRP A 104 -4.73 -10.31 -14.66
C TRP A 104 -4.69 -10.64 -16.15
N HIS A 105 -5.69 -10.16 -16.90
CA HIS A 105 -5.86 -10.41 -18.34
C HIS A 105 -6.17 -9.15 -19.15
N GLU A 106 -5.89 -7.97 -18.59
CA GLU A 106 -6.09 -6.70 -19.29
C GLU A 106 -4.86 -6.30 -20.12
N GLN A 107 -5.05 -5.39 -21.08
CA GLN A 107 -3.99 -4.79 -21.86
C GLN A 107 -4.15 -3.27 -21.89
N HIS A 108 -3.05 -2.54 -21.79
CA HIS A 108 -3.03 -1.07 -21.74
C HIS A 108 -3.94 -0.49 -20.64
N VAL A 109 -3.97 -1.15 -19.49
CA VAL A 109 -4.74 -0.72 -18.32
C VAL A 109 -3.79 -0.56 -17.13
N LEU A 110 -3.79 0.63 -16.53
CA LEU A 110 -3.17 0.91 -15.25
C LEU A 110 -4.21 0.72 -14.15
N LEU A 111 -3.96 -0.22 -13.24
CA LEU A 111 -4.77 -0.44 -12.03
C LEU A 111 -4.11 0.24 -10.84
N LYS A 112 -4.88 1.06 -10.12
CA LYS A 112 -4.44 1.73 -8.89
C LYS A 112 -5.42 1.45 -7.74
N ALA A 113 -4.90 1.45 -6.50
CA ALA A 113 -5.69 1.57 -5.29
C ALA A 113 -5.60 2.99 -4.76
N ALA A 114 -6.74 3.61 -4.47
CA ALA A 114 -6.85 4.99 -4.01
C ALA A 114 -7.38 5.07 -2.57
N PHE A 115 -6.74 5.95 -1.78
CA PHE A 115 -7.06 6.22 -0.39
C PHE A 115 -7.18 7.72 -0.18
N PRO A 116 -8.37 8.31 -0.34
CA PRO A 116 -8.61 9.68 0.07
C PRO A 116 -8.55 9.77 1.59
N VAL A 117 -7.85 10.77 2.11
CA VAL A 117 -7.67 11.01 3.54
C VAL A 117 -7.92 12.46 3.89
N ASP A 118 -8.55 12.70 5.04
CA ASP A 118 -8.79 14.05 5.58
C ASP A 118 -7.53 14.57 6.30
N ILE A 119 -6.47 14.76 5.51
CA ILE A 119 -5.17 15.27 5.95
C ILE A 119 -4.75 16.38 5.00
N CYS A 120 -4.44 17.55 5.55
CA CYS A 120 -4.01 18.72 4.79
C CYS A 120 -2.51 18.93 4.93
N ALA A 121 -1.75 18.56 3.90
CA ALA A 121 -0.31 18.77 3.86
C ALA A 121 0.14 19.12 2.43
N ASP A 122 1.07 20.04 2.32
CA ASP A 122 1.66 20.48 1.05
C ASP A 122 2.79 19.59 0.55
N ARG A 123 3.25 18.64 1.39
CA ARG A 123 4.31 17.69 1.08
C ARG A 123 3.99 16.31 1.63
N ALA A 124 4.32 15.29 0.85
CA ALA A 124 4.29 13.90 1.26
C ALA A 124 5.73 13.35 1.36
N GLN A 125 5.94 12.38 2.25
CA GLN A 125 7.24 11.74 2.45
C GLN A 125 7.23 10.37 1.79
N TYR A 126 8.31 10.01 1.11
CA TYR A 126 8.44 8.77 0.36
C TYR A 126 9.72 8.02 0.75
N ASP A 127 9.61 6.73 0.98
CA ASP A 127 10.75 5.84 1.21
C ASP A 127 11.61 5.72 -0.06
N ILE A 128 12.91 5.89 0.10
CA ILE A 128 13.91 5.65 -0.95
C ILE A 128 15.02 4.78 -0.36
N GLN A 129 16.01 4.43 -1.19
CA GLN A 129 17.16 3.63 -0.77
C GLN A 129 17.87 4.28 0.42
N PHE A 130 17.84 3.62 1.58
CA PHE A 130 18.48 4.03 2.83
C PHE A 130 18.11 5.44 3.31
N GLY A 131 16.91 5.90 2.99
CA GLY A 131 16.45 7.23 3.39
C GLY A 131 15.02 7.50 2.97
N SER A 132 14.65 8.76 2.98
CA SER A 132 13.35 9.23 2.51
C SER A 132 13.46 10.59 1.86
N ILE A 133 12.52 10.92 0.97
CA ILE A 133 12.45 12.19 0.26
C ILE A 133 11.05 12.79 0.37
N ALA A 134 10.99 14.10 0.63
CA ALA A 134 9.74 14.85 0.59
C ALA A 134 9.48 15.35 -0.85
N ARG A 135 8.22 15.22 -1.31
CA ARG A 135 7.75 15.74 -2.58
C ARG A 135 6.46 16.53 -2.36
N ASP A 136 6.27 17.56 -3.17
CA ASP A 136 5.08 18.41 -3.08
C ASP A 136 3.82 17.65 -3.53
N THR A 137 2.69 17.94 -2.87
CA THR A 137 1.37 17.33 -3.16
C THR A 137 0.53 18.17 -4.10
N HIS A 138 1.01 19.36 -4.47
CA HIS A 138 0.37 20.29 -5.39
C HIS A 138 1.03 20.27 -6.78
N THR A 139 0.37 20.89 -7.76
CA THR A 139 0.82 20.98 -9.16
C THR A 139 0.95 22.46 -9.61
N ASN A 140 1.48 23.32 -8.71
CA ASN A 140 1.52 24.76 -8.93
C ASN A 140 2.49 25.20 -10.03
N THR A 141 3.50 24.38 -10.30
CA THR A 141 4.47 24.63 -11.37
C THR A 141 4.51 23.48 -12.36
N SER A 142 5.09 23.71 -13.54
CA SER A 142 5.30 22.64 -14.52
C SER A 142 6.26 21.55 -14.02
N TRP A 143 7.15 21.87 -13.09
CA TRP A 143 8.00 20.88 -12.41
C TRP A 143 7.22 19.96 -11.50
N ASP A 144 6.24 20.51 -10.77
CA ASP A 144 5.37 19.74 -9.89
C ASP A 144 4.42 18.88 -10.73
N GLU A 145 3.83 19.46 -11.77
CA GLU A 145 2.99 18.72 -12.72
C GLU A 145 3.71 17.54 -13.38
N ALA A 146 5.03 17.67 -13.63
CA ALA A 146 5.84 16.59 -14.20
C ALA A 146 6.07 15.42 -13.23
N ARG A 147 5.82 15.61 -11.93
CA ARG A 147 5.92 14.56 -10.89
C ARG A 147 4.58 13.90 -10.61
N PHE A 148 3.76 13.70 -11.63
CA PHE A 148 2.43 13.11 -11.52
C PHE A 148 2.44 11.65 -11.07
N GLU A 149 3.54 10.91 -11.28
CA GLU A 149 3.85 9.59 -10.75
C GLU A 149 5.29 9.59 -10.23
N VAL A 150 5.49 8.97 -9.06
CA VAL A 150 6.79 8.92 -8.41
C VAL A 150 7.05 7.52 -7.85
N CYS A 151 8.32 7.18 -7.71
CA CYS A 151 8.72 5.93 -7.09
C CYS A 151 8.88 6.11 -5.57
N ALA A 152 8.39 5.14 -4.81
CA ALA A 152 8.79 4.91 -3.43
C ALA A 152 8.95 3.40 -3.21
N HIS A 153 9.64 2.99 -2.13
CA HIS A 153 9.82 1.57 -1.86
C HIS A 153 8.76 1.05 -0.90
N LYS A 154 9.07 0.96 0.39
CA LYS A 154 8.20 0.27 1.36
C LYS A 154 6.97 1.09 1.76
N TRP A 155 7.03 2.43 1.63
CA TRP A 155 5.95 3.31 2.09
C TRP A 155 5.98 4.69 1.44
N ALA A 156 4.83 5.33 1.44
CA ALA A 156 4.67 6.76 1.27
C ALA A 156 3.70 7.28 2.34
N ASP A 157 3.93 8.49 2.83
CA ASP A 157 3.23 9.07 3.98
C ASP A 157 2.74 10.48 3.68
N LEU A 158 1.53 10.77 4.13
CA LEU A 158 0.97 12.11 4.17
C LEU A 158 0.65 12.47 5.61
N SER A 159 1.34 13.46 6.17
CA SER A 159 1.17 13.89 7.55
C SER A 159 1.00 15.40 7.67
N GLU A 160 0.12 15.80 8.56
CA GLU A 160 -0.03 17.16 9.08
C GLU A 160 0.43 17.22 10.54
N PRO A 161 0.49 18.40 11.20
CA PRO A 161 0.85 18.48 12.60
C PRO A 161 -0.05 17.60 13.49
N GLY A 162 0.52 16.52 14.06
CA GLY A 162 -0.13 15.65 15.03
C GLY A 162 -0.82 14.41 14.47
N TYR A 163 -1.01 14.28 13.16
CA TYR A 163 -1.68 13.12 12.57
C TYR A 163 -1.22 12.84 11.13
N GLY A 164 -1.21 11.56 10.74
CA GLY A 164 -0.83 11.14 9.40
C GLY A 164 -1.44 9.81 8.99
N ALA A 165 -1.25 9.48 7.72
CA ALA A 165 -1.57 8.19 7.14
C ALA A 165 -0.50 7.77 6.15
N ALA A 166 0.03 6.57 6.32
CA ALA A 166 0.99 5.98 5.40
C ALA A 166 0.35 4.87 4.58
N LEU A 167 0.72 4.79 3.31
CA LEU A 167 0.39 3.69 2.41
C LEU A 167 1.66 2.86 2.18
N LEU A 168 1.63 1.62 2.66
CA LEU A 168 2.75 0.68 2.63
C LEU A 168 2.53 -0.38 1.55
N ASN A 169 3.62 -1.00 1.07
CA ASN A 169 3.55 -2.12 0.14
C ASN A 169 4.75 -3.08 0.29
N ASP A 170 4.63 -4.27 -0.29
CA ASP A 170 5.67 -5.31 -0.30
C ASP A 170 6.32 -5.55 -1.67
N GLY A 171 6.07 -4.68 -2.66
CA GLY A 171 6.66 -4.83 -4.00
C GLY A 171 6.00 -4.00 -5.10
N ARG A 172 5.19 -2.99 -4.74
CA ARG A 172 4.55 -2.06 -5.68
C ARG A 172 5.09 -0.65 -5.45
N TYR A 173 5.82 -0.10 -6.40
CA TYR A 173 6.66 1.09 -6.18
C TYR A 173 6.16 2.36 -6.86
N GLY A 174 5.05 2.31 -7.57
CA GLY A 174 4.46 3.48 -8.23
C GLY A 174 3.46 4.19 -7.32
N TYR A 175 3.70 5.46 -7.04
CA TYR A 175 2.84 6.27 -6.17
C TYR A 175 2.45 7.58 -6.82
N ASP A 176 1.29 8.07 -6.46
CA ASP A 176 0.96 9.50 -6.54
C ASP A 176 0.20 9.93 -5.29
N ILE A 177 0.56 11.11 -4.75
CA ILE A 177 -0.14 11.72 -3.62
C ILE A 177 -0.44 13.17 -3.99
N HIS A 178 -1.68 13.41 -4.35
CA HIS A 178 -2.19 14.73 -4.72
C HIS A 178 -3.61 14.91 -4.20
N ASP A 179 -3.97 16.14 -3.86
CA ASP A 179 -5.33 16.53 -3.42
C ASP A 179 -5.86 15.69 -2.24
N GLY A 180 -4.99 15.31 -1.29
CA GLY A 180 -5.36 14.49 -0.14
C GLY A 180 -5.65 13.03 -0.47
N VAL A 181 -5.26 12.54 -1.66
CA VAL A 181 -5.46 11.13 -2.05
C VAL A 181 -4.12 10.45 -2.24
N LEU A 182 -3.89 9.39 -1.45
CA LEU A 182 -2.75 8.50 -1.65
C LEU A 182 -3.15 7.42 -2.65
N ARG A 183 -2.36 7.24 -3.71
CA ARG A 183 -2.58 6.17 -4.69
C ARG A 183 -1.35 5.32 -4.88
N LEU A 184 -1.57 4.02 -4.98
CA LEU A 184 -0.56 3.00 -5.28
C LEU A 184 -0.89 2.36 -6.63
N SER A 185 0.08 2.34 -7.54
CA SER A 185 -0.02 1.61 -8.81
C SER A 185 0.20 0.12 -8.55
N LEU A 186 -0.81 -0.69 -8.85
CA LEU A 186 -0.80 -2.13 -8.58
C LEU A 186 -0.28 -2.93 -9.78
N LEU A 187 -0.85 -2.69 -10.96
CA LEU A 187 -0.50 -3.38 -12.21
C LEU A 187 -0.59 -2.41 -13.38
N ARG A 188 0.26 -2.63 -14.37
CA ARG A 188 0.16 -2.13 -15.74
C ARG A 188 0.03 -3.31 -16.68
N ALA A 189 -0.23 -3.06 -17.94
CA ALA A 189 -0.32 -4.14 -18.92
C ALA A 189 0.23 -3.64 -20.26
N ALA A 190 1.47 -3.22 -20.26
CA ALA A 190 2.20 -2.86 -21.45
C ALA A 190 2.27 -4.05 -22.42
N THR A 191 2.36 -3.79 -23.72
CA THR A 191 2.45 -4.84 -24.76
C THR A 191 3.76 -4.84 -25.51
N TYR A 192 4.64 -3.89 -25.23
CA TYR A 192 5.96 -3.79 -25.82
C TYR A 192 7.01 -3.41 -24.76
N PRO A 193 8.17 -4.07 -24.72
CA PRO A 193 8.68 -5.11 -25.65
C PRO A 193 8.10 -6.51 -25.44
N ASP A 194 7.48 -6.77 -24.28
CA ASP A 194 6.83 -8.04 -23.99
C ASP A 194 5.32 -7.90 -24.23
N PRO A 195 4.74 -8.64 -25.20
CA PRO A 195 3.31 -8.58 -25.48
C PRO A 195 2.44 -9.22 -24.39
N HIS A 196 3.04 -9.89 -23.42
CA HIS A 196 2.38 -10.56 -22.30
C HIS A 196 2.80 -9.97 -20.94
N ALA A 197 3.36 -8.77 -20.92
CA ALA A 197 3.76 -8.12 -19.68
C ALA A 197 2.59 -8.05 -18.69
N ASP A 198 2.86 -8.38 -17.44
CA ASP A 198 1.92 -8.40 -16.32
C ASP A 198 0.70 -9.35 -16.47
N GLN A 199 0.68 -10.25 -17.47
CA GLN A 199 -0.39 -11.22 -17.61
C GLN A 199 -0.26 -12.37 -16.61
N GLY A 200 -1.40 -12.85 -16.07
CA GLY A 200 -1.49 -13.99 -15.16
C GLY A 200 -1.60 -13.61 -13.69
N ALA A 201 -1.21 -14.53 -12.82
CA ALA A 201 -1.42 -14.44 -11.38
C ALA A 201 -0.38 -13.55 -10.68
N HIS A 202 -0.87 -12.65 -9.84
CA HIS A 202 -0.06 -11.77 -8.99
C HIS A 202 -0.54 -11.83 -7.55
N ASP A 203 0.41 -12.01 -6.63
CA ASP A 203 0.20 -11.94 -5.19
C ASP A 203 1.03 -10.80 -4.60
N PHE A 204 0.41 -9.92 -3.84
CA PHE A 204 1.07 -8.81 -3.15
C PHE A 204 0.22 -8.27 -2.02
N THR A 205 0.85 -7.57 -1.09
CA THR A 205 0.18 -6.91 0.02
C THR A 205 0.51 -5.43 0.04
N TYR A 206 -0.51 -4.62 0.21
CA TYR A 206 -0.34 -3.22 0.61
C TYR A 206 -1.11 -2.97 1.92
N ALA A 207 -0.81 -1.88 2.60
CA ALA A 207 -1.43 -1.60 3.88
C ALA A 207 -1.63 -0.11 4.10
N LEU A 208 -2.72 0.25 4.77
CA LEU A 208 -2.95 1.61 5.27
C LEU A 208 -2.59 1.66 6.76
N LEU A 209 -1.80 2.65 7.15
CA LEU A 209 -1.39 2.90 8.53
C LEU A 209 -1.76 4.33 8.95
N PRO A 210 -2.94 4.56 9.55
CA PRO A 210 -3.22 5.79 10.27
C PRO A 210 -2.31 5.91 11.51
N HIS A 211 -1.78 7.10 11.81
CA HIS A 211 -0.89 7.26 12.96
C HIS A 211 -0.95 8.66 13.56
N LEU A 212 -0.55 8.76 14.83
CA LEU A 212 -0.35 10.02 15.52
C LEU A 212 1.04 10.59 15.19
N GLY A 213 1.14 11.92 15.18
CA GLY A 213 2.40 12.61 14.88
C GLY A 213 2.80 12.54 13.41
N ASP A 214 4.09 12.74 13.14
CA ASP A 214 4.67 12.58 11.81
C ASP A 214 5.02 11.10 11.51
N TRP A 215 5.48 10.80 10.30
CA TRP A 215 5.87 9.46 9.87
C TRP A 215 6.94 8.79 10.76
N ARG A 216 7.79 9.59 11.45
CA ARG A 216 8.80 9.05 12.39
C ARG A 216 8.15 8.64 13.71
N GLN A 217 7.33 9.52 14.28
CA GLN A 217 6.59 9.29 15.52
C GLN A 217 5.54 8.20 15.36
N GLY A 218 4.89 8.15 14.19
CA GLY A 218 3.90 7.14 13.81
C GLY A 218 4.48 5.74 13.55
N GLY A 219 5.81 5.58 13.58
CA GLY A 219 6.44 4.28 13.40
C GLY A 219 6.30 3.72 11.99
N VAL A 220 6.17 4.59 10.97
CA VAL A 220 5.96 4.16 9.57
C VAL A 220 7.14 3.32 9.06
N ILE A 221 8.38 3.71 9.39
CA ILE A 221 9.58 2.96 8.97
C ILE A 221 9.58 1.52 9.51
N PRO A 222 9.53 1.27 10.83
CA PRO A 222 9.52 -0.10 11.33
C PRO A 222 8.32 -0.91 10.83
N THR A 223 7.13 -0.29 10.68
CA THR A 223 5.96 -0.98 10.14
C THR A 223 6.15 -1.36 8.67
N GLY A 224 6.82 -0.52 7.88
CA GLY A 224 7.21 -0.84 6.51
C GLY A 224 8.19 -2.02 6.43
N TYR A 225 9.14 -2.11 7.36
CA TYR A 225 10.01 -3.28 7.49
C TYR A 225 9.26 -4.53 7.91
N ASP A 226 8.35 -4.45 8.89
CA ASP A 226 7.54 -5.59 9.33
C ASP A 226 6.66 -6.16 8.21
N LEU A 227 6.15 -5.32 7.33
CA LEU A 227 5.39 -5.77 6.15
C LEU A 227 6.29 -6.50 5.15
N ASN A 228 7.51 -6.02 4.91
CA ASN A 228 8.44 -6.53 3.89
C ASN A 228 9.32 -7.70 4.39
N ALA A 229 9.51 -7.82 5.70
CA ALA A 229 10.31 -8.86 6.34
C ALA A 229 9.58 -9.41 7.58
N PRO A 230 8.42 -10.05 7.39
CA PRO A 230 7.63 -10.55 8.51
C PRO A 230 8.35 -11.64 9.28
N ALA A 231 8.07 -11.73 10.58
CA ALA A 231 8.56 -12.82 11.40
C ALA A 231 8.04 -14.18 10.90
N LEU A 232 8.93 -15.16 10.78
CA LEU A 232 8.59 -16.51 10.32
C LEU A 232 8.32 -17.42 11.53
N PRO A 233 7.08 -17.85 11.76
CA PRO A 233 6.75 -18.79 12.82
C PRO A 233 7.20 -20.20 12.42
N LEU A 234 7.94 -20.88 13.31
CA LEU A 234 8.32 -22.28 13.14
C LEU A 234 7.76 -23.10 14.31
N ALA A 235 6.94 -24.09 14.01
CA ALA A 235 6.52 -25.08 14.98
C ALA A 235 7.66 -26.10 15.18
N VAL A 236 8.18 -26.18 16.38
CA VAL A 236 9.23 -27.15 16.74
C VAL A 236 8.73 -28.07 17.84
N ALA A 237 9.18 -29.33 17.83
CA ALA A 237 8.93 -30.24 18.94
C ALA A 237 9.64 -29.74 20.21
N ALA A 238 9.05 -30.02 21.36
CA ALA A 238 9.66 -29.63 22.65
C ALA A 238 11.09 -30.22 22.77
N GLN A 239 12.03 -29.38 23.13
CA GLN A 239 13.44 -29.73 23.33
C GLN A 239 13.80 -29.61 24.83
N PRO A 240 13.53 -30.65 25.67
CA PRO A 240 13.72 -30.56 27.11
C PRO A 240 15.15 -30.27 27.54
N ALA A 241 16.14 -30.59 26.70
CA ALA A 241 17.55 -30.36 26.92
C ALA A 241 18.10 -29.07 26.28
N GLY A 242 17.23 -28.21 25.80
CA GLY A 242 17.63 -26.92 25.22
C GLY A 242 18.29 -26.01 26.25
N THR A 243 19.42 -25.40 25.87
CA THR A 243 20.19 -24.51 26.75
C THR A 243 20.04 -23.02 26.40
N LEU A 244 19.39 -22.71 25.29
CA LEU A 244 19.14 -21.34 24.86
C LEU A 244 18.02 -20.72 25.69
N PRO A 245 18.08 -19.41 26.00
CA PRO A 245 16.99 -18.71 26.66
C PRO A 245 15.74 -18.60 25.73
N ALA A 246 14.58 -18.31 26.32
CA ALA A 246 13.32 -18.16 25.60
C ALA A 246 13.37 -17.04 24.55
N ALA A 247 14.21 -16.05 24.74
CA ALA A 247 14.50 -15.00 23.76
C ALA A 247 16.03 -14.89 23.56
N TYR A 248 16.45 -14.95 22.32
CA TYR A 248 17.85 -14.84 21.94
C TYR A 248 18.00 -14.01 20.67
N SER A 249 18.94 -13.08 20.68
CA SER A 249 19.33 -12.30 19.50
C SER A 249 20.83 -12.47 19.24
N GLN A 250 21.19 -12.87 18.05
CA GLN A 250 22.60 -12.99 17.63
C GLN A 250 23.21 -11.63 17.33
N PHE A 251 22.42 -10.67 16.88
CA PHE A 251 22.83 -9.31 16.58
C PHE A 251 21.91 -8.33 17.30
N ARG A 252 22.45 -7.24 17.78
CA ARG A 252 21.71 -6.20 18.48
C ARG A 252 22.19 -4.82 18.08
N VAL A 253 21.24 -3.90 17.90
CA VAL A 253 21.47 -2.46 17.75
C VAL A 253 20.77 -1.78 18.91
N ASP A 254 21.50 -0.97 19.69
CA ASP A 254 20.98 -0.31 20.89
C ASP A 254 20.30 1.05 20.60
N ALA A 255 20.38 1.53 19.36
CA ALA A 255 19.78 2.80 18.94
C ALA A 255 18.44 2.54 18.22
N PRO A 256 17.30 3.08 18.71
CA PRO A 256 15.98 2.79 18.14
C PRO A 256 15.77 3.39 16.74
N ASN A 257 16.60 4.32 16.33
CA ASN A 257 16.59 4.97 15.02
C ASN A 257 17.58 4.35 14.02
N VAL A 258 18.19 3.23 14.36
CA VAL A 258 19.13 2.51 13.49
C VAL A 258 18.55 1.13 13.16
N VAL A 259 18.46 0.82 11.89
CA VAL A 259 17.99 -0.46 11.38
C VAL A 259 19.18 -1.30 10.92
N LEU A 260 19.27 -2.54 11.41
CA LEU A 260 20.21 -3.53 10.89
C LEU A 260 19.59 -4.17 9.64
N GLU A 261 19.88 -3.60 8.49
CA GLU A 261 19.27 -3.96 7.21
C GLU A 261 19.67 -5.36 6.74
N THR A 262 20.95 -5.68 6.80
CA THR A 262 21.46 -6.92 6.23
C THR A 262 22.70 -7.41 6.98
N VAL A 263 22.76 -8.72 7.21
CA VAL A 263 23.96 -9.43 7.68
C VAL A 263 24.36 -10.42 6.61
N LYS A 264 25.62 -10.31 6.11
CA LYS A 264 26.18 -11.21 5.09
C LYS A 264 27.49 -11.80 5.59
N LYS A 265 27.75 -13.05 5.19
CA LYS A 265 29.08 -13.64 5.33
C LYS A 265 30.00 -12.98 4.29
N ALA A 266 31.16 -12.53 4.72
CA ALA A 266 32.23 -12.02 3.88
C ALA A 266 32.91 -13.14 3.09
#